data_3d34198f52026e1374ddb77d48341d00
#
_entry.id   3d34198f52026e1374ddb77d48341d00
#
_cell.length_a   1.000
_cell.length_b   1.000
_cell.length_c   1.000
_cell.angle_alpha   90.00
_cell.angle_beta   90.00
_cell.angle_gamma   90.00
#
_symmetry.space_group_name_H-M   'P 1'
#
loop_
_entity.id
_entity.type
_entity.pdbx_description
1 polymer ?
#
loop_
_entity_poly.entity_id
_entity_poly.type
_entity_poly.pdbx_seq_one_letter_code
_entity_poly.pdbx_strand_id
1 'polypeptide(L)'
;MHAAQQRQIDLFSHVGGAYAQPSSGRLSNAELYRIVAGRAGVPAAQLDAKTPIGRDGAPRSVVRRTIRWHQQSLRSLGLIEKVDGMRGVWELTAAGRAKLRKIRDDVGVIGFSTDLGVAIWSNCTRVFSRWDEPIFLALASPPYPLRTPRAYGNPPIAEYLDFLCHAIDRSEEHTSELQS
;
A
#
# COMPACT_ATOMS: atom_id res chain seq x y z
N MET A 1 11.19 -28.11 2.74
CA MET A 1 11.57 -26.76 3.23
C MET A 1 10.58 -25.80 2.60
N HIS A 2 9.57 -25.36 3.36
CA HIS A 2 8.56 -24.40 2.88
C HIS A 2 9.24 -23.04 2.71
N ALA A 3 9.33 -22.59 1.46
CA ALA A 3 9.65 -21.20 1.17
C ALA A 3 8.61 -20.33 1.89
N ALA A 4 9.08 -19.49 2.79
CA ALA A 4 8.24 -18.53 3.48
C ALA A 4 7.58 -17.66 2.40
N GLN A 5 6.30 -17.86 2.20
CA GLN A 5 5.46 -17.04 1.35
C GLN A 5 5.66 -15.59 1.78
N GLN A 6 6.38 -14.84 0.95
CA GLN A 6 6.63 -13.43 1.21
C GLN A 6 5.29 -12.70 1.02
N ARG A 7 4.47 -12.71 2.07
CA ARG A 7 3.21 -11.97 2.11
C ARG A 7 3.53 -10.54 1.71
N GLN A 8 2.96 -10.10 0.61
CA GLN A 8 2.96 -8.68 0.26
C GLN A 8 2.27 -7.95 1.41
N ILE A 9 3.08 -7.35 2.27
CA ILE A 9 2.59 -6.67 3.47
C ILE A 9 1.90 -5.40 2.97
N ASP A 10 0.61 -5.29 3.21
CA ASP A 10 -0.15 -4.06 2.96
C ASP A 10 0.29 -2.98 3.95
N LEU A 11 1.41 -2.34 3.62
CA LEU A 11 1.98 -1.29 4.47
C LEU A 11 1.18 0.02 4.41
N PHE A 12 0.25 0.16 3.46
CA PHE A 12 -0.50 1.41 3.33
C PHE A 12 -1.42 1.67 4.52
N SER A 13 -2.23 0.68 4.89
CA SER A 13 -3.11 0.77 6.06
C SER A 13 -2.32 0.98 7.35
N HIS A 14 -1.17 0.32 7.47
CA HIS A 14 -0.27 0.50 8.61
C HIS A 14 0.34 1.90 8.67
N VAL A 15 0.70 2.51 7.52
CA VAL A 15 1.21 3.89 7.47
C VAL A 15 0.11 4.88 7.85
N GLY A 16 -1.08 4.76 7.28
CA GLY A 16 -2.23 5.60 7.64
C GLY A 16 -2.60 5.47 9.12
N GLY A 17 -2.68 4.22 9.59
CA GLY A 17 -2.97 3.93 11.00
C GLY A 17 -1.90 4.42 11.98
N ALA A 18 -0.62 4.50 11.55
CA ALA A 18 0.44 5.05 12.37
C ALA A 18 0.23 6.55 12.66
N TYR A 19 -0.22 7.33 11.67
CA TYR A 19 -0.54 8.74 11.87
C TYR A 19 -1.82 8.97 12.69
N ALA A 20 -2.75 8.02 12.66
CA ALA A 20 -4.00 8.14 13.41
C ALA A 20 -3.85 7.86 14.91
N GLN A 21 -2.77 7.19 15.33
CA GLN A 21 -2.56 6.79 16.73
C GLN A 21 -2.17 7.93 17.69
N PRO A 22 -1.16 8.77 17.38
CA PRO A 22 -0.80 9.83 18.32
C PRO A 22 -1.88 10.92 18.35
N SER A 23 -2.20 11.41 19.54
CA SER A 23 -3.15 12.51 19.72
C SER A 23 -2.75 13.76 18.95
N SER A 24 -1.45 13.99 18.78
CA SER A 24 -0.90 15.08 17.96
C SER A 24 -1.06 14.88 16.46
N GLY A 25 -1.23 13.64 16.00
CA GLY A 25 -1.20 13.29 14.57
C GLY A 25 0.15 13.56 13.89
N ARG A 26 1.23 13.74 14.67
CA ARG A 26 2.57 14.14 14.22
C ARG A 26 3.57 13.01 14.45
N LEU A 27 4.38 12.70 13.43
CA LEU A 27 5.42 11.67 13.49
C LEU A 27 6.67 12.10 12.74
N SER A 28 7.83 11.77 13.30
CA SER A 28 9.08 11.75 12.55
C SER A 28 9.17 10.50 11.66
N ASN A 29 10.03 10.53 10.64
CA ASN A 29 10.27 9.36 9.81
C ASN A 29 10.77 8.16 10.61
N ALA A 30 11.59 8.36 11.63
CA ALA A 30 12.11 7.28 12.48
C ALA A 30 10.99 6.60 13.28
N GLU A 31 10.10 7.38 13.89
CA GLU A 31 8.93 6.89 14.60
C GLU A 31 7.97 6.15 13.66
N LEU A 32 7.72 6.71 12.47
CA LEU A 32 6.89 6.08 11.45
C LEU A 32 7.42 4.69 11.10
N TYR A 33 8.71 4.55 10.81
CA TYR A 33 9.31 3.24 10.49
C TYR A 33 9.13 2.24 11.61
N ARG A 34 9.38 2.64 12.87
CA ARG A 34 9.25 1.77 14.03
C ARG A 34 7.80 1.32 14.26
N ILE A 35 6.85 2.26 14.18
CA ILE A 35 5.42 1.96 14.38
C ILE A 35 4.90 1.04 13.28
N VAL A 36 5.19 1.36 12.01
CA VAL A 36 4.74 0.56 10.87
C VAL A 36 5.35 -0.83 10.88
N ALA A 37 6.65 -0.95 11.17
CA ALA A 37 7.30 -2.26 11.29
C ALA A 37 6.67 -3.10 12.41
N GLY A 38 6.41 -2.52 13.58
CA GLY A 38 5.75 -3.20 14.68
C GLY A 38 4.33 -3.67 14.33
N ARG A 39 3.52 -2.81 13.68
CA ARG A 39 2.15 -3.16 13.24
C ARG A 39 2.12 -4.24 12.17
N ALA A 40 3.08 -4.21 11.26
CA ALA A 40 3.19 -5.16 10.15
C ALA A 40 3.93 -6.46 10.53
N GLY A 41 4.39 -6.59 11.76
CA GLY A 41 5.17 -7.75 12.21
C GLY A 41 6.54 -7.87 11.50
N VAL A 42 7.12 -6.76 11.03
CA VAL A 42 8.42 -6.73 10.35
C VAL A 42 9.53 -6.67 11.39
N PRO A 43 10.43 -7.67 11.45
CA PRO A 43 11.57 -7.65 12.36
C PRO A 43 12.50 -6.45 12.11
N ALA A 44 13.12 -5.93 13.16
CA ALA A 44 14.07 -4.81 13.05
C ALA A 44 15.21 -5.09 12.07
N ALA A 45 15.74 -6.31 12.06
CA ALA A 45 16.76 -6.73 11.12
C ALA A 45 16.30 -6.60 9.65
N GLN A 46 15.06 -6.93 9.35
CA GLN A 46 14.48 -6.79 8.01
C GLN A 46 14.20 -5.31 7.67
N LEU A 47 13.76 -4.51 8.65
CA LEU A 47 13.55 -3.08 8.46
C LEU A 47 14.85 -2.37 8.04
N ASP A 48 15.99 -2.81 8.59
CA ASP A 48 17.30 -2.20 8.35
C ASP A 48 18.12 -2.90 7.27
N ALA A 49 17.67 -4.07 6.80
CA ALA A 49 18.33 -4.81 5.73
C ALA A 49 18.42 -3.95 4.47
N LYS A 50 19.64 -3.84 3.93
CA LYS A 50 19.93 -3.05 2.73
C LYS A 50 20.21 -3.98 1.57
N THR A 51 19.58 -3.74 0.45
CA THR A 51 19.84 -4.40 -0.83
C THR A 51 20.21 -3.38 -1.89
N PRO A 52 21.06 -3.71 -2.87
CA PRO A 52 21.30 -2.85 -4.02
C PRO A 52 19.97 -2.59 -4.76
N ILE A 53 19.60 -1.33 -4.96
CA ILE A 53 18.36 -0.95 -5.63
C ILE A 53 18.62 0.15 -6.65
N GLY A 54 17.96 0.03 -7.81
CA GLY A 54 18.04 1.00 -8.88
C GLY A 54 19.30 0.84 -9.76
N ARG A 55 19.47 1.75 -10.72
CA ARG A 55 20.61 1.73 -11.66
C ARG A 55 21.94 2.00 -10.97
N ASP A 56 21.91 2.78 -9.90
CA ASP A 56 23.09 3.15 -9.12
C ASP A 56 23.57 2.03 -8.17
N GLY A 57 22.78 0.96 -8.04
CA GLY A 57 23.10 -0.16 -7.14
C GLY A 57 23.27 0.25 -5.68
N ALA A 58 22.82 1.43 -5.28
CA ALA A 58 23.01 1.93 -3.93
C ALA A 58 22.28 1.05 -2.89
N PRO A 59 22.96 0.66 -1.79
CA PRO A 59 22.37 -0.18 -0.77
C PRO A 59 21.30 0.58 0.01
N ARG A 60 20.03 0.17 -0.13
CA ARG A 60 18.86 0.83 0.49
C ARG A 60 17.93 -0.20 1.10
N SER A 61 17.22 0.19 2.18
CA SER A 61 16.17 -0.66 2.75
C SER A 61 14.92 -0.59 1.88
N VAL A 62 14.48 -1.76 1.39
CA VAL A 62 13.24 -1.91 0.63
C VAL A 62 12.05 -1.50 1.50
N VAL A 63 11.98 -2.00 2.74
CA VAL A 63 10.87 -1.73 3.67
C VAL A 63 10.73 -0.24 3.96
N ARG A 64 11.82 0.44 4.32
CA ARG A 64 11.79 1.90 4.58
C ARG A 64 11.37 2.69 3.34
N ARG A 65 11.81 2.27 2.14
CA ARG A 65 11.40 2.92 0.88
C ARG A 65 9.92 2.74 0.61
N THR A 66 9.38 1.54 0.83
CA THR A 66 7.95 1.27 0.66
C THR A 66 7.11 2.10 1.64
N ILE A 67 7.51 2.17 2.91
CA ILE A 67 6.85 3.04 3.91
C ILE A 67 6.86 4.51 3.44
N ARG A 68 8.02 4.99 2.97
CA ARG A 68 8.16 6.37 2.44
C ARG A 68 7.30 6.60 1.19
N TRP A 69 7.17 5.62 0.34
CA TRP A 69 6.32 5.72 -0.84
C TRP A 69 4.84 5.90 -0.42
N HIS A 70 4.35 5.08 0.51
CA HIS A 70 2.99 5.24 1.06
C HIS A 70 2.81 6.58 1.79
N GLN A 71 3.84 7.06 2.50
CA GLN A 71 3.82 8.38 3.11
C GLN A 71 3.67 9.49 2.06
N GLN A 72 4.39 9.41 0.92
CA GLN A 72 4.22 10.36 -0.18
C GLN A 72 2.83 10.28 -0.82
N SER A 73 2.25 9.09 -0.89
CA SER A 73 0.88 8.91 -1.36
C SER A 73 -0.13 9.61 -0.44
N LEU A 74 -0.01 9.46 0.88
CA LEU A 74 -0.85 10.20 1.83
C LEU A 74 -0.69 11.72 1.67
N ARG A 75 0.53 12.20 1.40
CA ARG A 75 0.78 13.61 1.09
C ARG A 75 0.06 14.05 -0.19
N SER A 76 0.18 13.28 -1.27
CA SER A 76 -0.46 13.59 -2.55
C SER A 76 -1.98 13.62 -2.44
N LEU A 77 -2.55 12.84 -1.52
CA LEU A 77 -3.97 12.85 -1.18
C LEU A 77 -4.35 14.00 -0.21
N GLY A 78 -3.41 14.85 0.17
CA GLY A 78 -3.65 15.96 1.10
C GLY A 78 -3.98 15.52 2.54
N LEU A 79 -3.62 14.30 2.93
CA LEU A 79 -3.94 13.74 4.25
C LEU A 79 -2.86 14.02 5.30
N ILE A 80 -1.62 14.23 4.83
CA ILE A 80 -0.49 14.64 5.67
C ILE A 80 0.27 15.78 5.02
N GLU A 81 0.92 16.57 5.83
CA GLU A 81 1.79 17.67 5.41
C GLU A 81 3.10 17.69 6.19
N LYS A 82 4.09 18.41 5.68
CA LYS A 82 5.35 18.62 6.40
C LYS A 82 5.13 19.64 7.52
N VAL A 83 5.78 19.40 8.64
CA VAL A 83 5.86 20.39 9.70
C VAL A 83 6.98 21.38 9.36
N ASP A 84 6.64 22.66 9.28
CA ASP A 84 7.58 23.71 8.97
C ASP A 84 8.72 23.78 10.01
N GLY A 85 9.93 24.02 9.52
CA GLY A 85 11.14 24.04 10.36
C GLY A 85 11.61 22.67 10.89
N MET A 86 10.86 21.59 10.69
CA MET A 86 11.20 20.27 11.22
C MET A 86 11.49 19.25 10.10
N ARG A 87 12.77 18.96 9.88
CA ARG A 87 13.18 18.01 8.85
C ARG A 87 12.71 16.59 9.16
N GLY A 88 11.95 16.00 8.23
CA GLY A 88 11.52 14.61 8.33
C GLY A 88 10.35 14.38 9.29
N VAL A 89 9.72 15.43 9.76
CA VAL A 89 8.50 15.39 10.59
C VAL A 89 7.29 15.74 9.73
N TRP A 90 6.23 14.98 9.92
CA TRP A 90 4.99 15.10 9.17
C TRP A 90 3.80 15.04 10.12
N GLU A 91 2.72 15.72 9.77
CA GLU A 91 1.51 15.73 10.58
C GLU A 91 0.25 15.55 9.73
N LEU A 92 -0.84 15.16 10.39
CA LEU A 92 -2.14 15.05 9.74
C LEU A 92 -2.70 16.45 9.43
N THR A 93 -3.18 16.62 8.21
CA THR A 93 -4.04 17.74 7.85
C THR A 93 -5.43 17.62 8.51
N ALA A 94 -6.28 18.62 8.41
CA ALA A 94 -7.68 18.53 8.84
C ALA A 94 -8.41 17.39 8.13
N ALA A 95 -8.20 17.25 6.81
CA ALA A 95 -8.75 16.15 6.01
C ALA A 95 -8.19 14.78 6.46
N GLY A 96 -6.90 14.70 6.77
CA GLY A 96 -6.27 13.51 7.31
C GLY A 96 -6.86 13.09 8.65
N ARG A 97 -7.07 14.02 9.55
CA ARG A 97 -7.72 13.75 10.85
C ARG A 97 -9.13 13.20 10.70
N ALA A 98 -9.91 13.75 9.78
CA ALA A 98 -11.27 13.30 9.53
C ALA A 98 -11.34 11.91 8.90
N LYS A 99 -10.46 11.64 7.91
CA LYS A 99 -10.48 10.40 7.13
C LYS A 99 -9.73 9.25 7.80
N LEU A 100 -8.51 9.50 8.34
CA LEU A 100 -7.65 8.44 8.84
C LEU A 100 -8.04 7.90 10.22
N ARG A 101 -8.76 8.63 11.05
CA ARG A 101 -9.30 8.13 12.32
C ARG A 101 -10.26 6.95 12.17
N LYS A 102 -10.83 6.76 10.99
CA LYS A 102 -11.79 5.70 10.68
C LYS A 102 -11.15 4.50 9.96
N ILE A 103 -9.85 4.53 9.66
CA ILE A 103 -9.19 3.45 8.94
C ILE A 103 -8.96 2.28 9.89
N ARG A 104 -9.68 1.20 9.64
CA ARG A 104 -9.36 -0.16 10.09
C ARG A 104 -8.37 -0.78 9.10
N ASP A 105 -7.62 -1.78 9.53
CA ASP A 105 -6.61 -2.45 8.69
C ASP A 105 -7.21 -3.15 7.44
N ASP A 106 -8.54 -3.18 7.33
CA ASP A 106 -9.31 -3.82 6.26
C ASP A 106 -10.06 -2.86 5.33
N VAL A 107 -9.87 -1.55 5.46
CA VAL A 107 -10.65 -0.54 4.72
C VAL A 107 -9.79 0.15 3.65
N GLY A 108 -10.35 0.24 2.42
CA GLY A 108 -9.80 1.10 1.37
C GLY A 108 -10.05 2.59 1.64
N VAL A 109 -9.18 3.43 1.07
CA VAL A 109 -9.32 4.88 1.14
C VAL A 109 -9.82 5.40 -0.19
N ILE A 110 -10.95 6.10 -0.19
CA ILE A 110 -11.41 6.82 -1.37
C ILE A 110 -10.51 8.05 -1.55
N GLY A 111 -9.71 8.04 -2.62
CA GLY A 111 -8.85 9.16 -3.00
C GLY A 111 -9.68 10.33 -3.52
N PHE A 112 -10.55 10.05 -4.48
CA PHE A 112 -11.55 11.00 -4.98
C PHE A 112 -12.77 10.28 -5.51
N SER A 113 -13.89 11.00 -5.63
CA SER A 113 -15.12 10.53 -6.24
C SER A 113 -15.67 11.63 -7.14
N THR A 114 -16.20 11.23 -8.30
CA THR A 114 -16.89 12.08 -9.28
C THR A 114 -18.14 11.35 -9.77
N ASP A 115 -18.97 12.02 -10.53
CA ASP A 115 -20.15 11.40 -11.17
C ASP A 115 -19.75 10.32 -12.19
N LEU A 116 -18.48 10.30 -12.65
CA LEU A 116 -17.96 9.36 -13.63
C LEU A 116 -17.21 8.19 -13.00
N GLY A 117 -16.91 8.23 -11.69
CA GLY A 117 -16.20 7.15 -11.04
C GLY A 117 -15.55 7.52 -9.72
N VAL A 118 -14.98 6.51 -9.09
CA VAL A 118 -14.31 6.61 -7.81
C VAL A 118 -12.89 6.06 -7.90
N ALA A 119 -11.93 6.73 -7.30
CA ALA A 119 -10.58 6.22 -7.12
C ALA A 119 -10.42 5.66 -5.71
N ILE A 120 -10.17 4.37 -5.61
CA ILE A 120 -10.01 3.67 -4.33
C ILE A 120 -8.56 3.22 -4.19
N TRP A 121 -7.92 3.61 -3.11
CA TRP A 121 -6.63 3.07 -2.71
C TRP A 121 -6.84 1.89 -1.77
N SER A 122 -6.67 0.69 -2.28
CA SER A 122 -6.85 -0.55 -1.52
C SER A 122 -6.12 -1.71 -2.20
N ASN A 123 -6.11 -2.86 -1.55
CA ASN A 123 -5.83 -4.11 -2.22
C ASN A 123 -7.02 -4.46 -3.12
N CYS A 124 -6.79 -4.67 -4.42
CA CYS A 124 -7.85 -4.95 -5.40
C CYS A 124 -8.68 -6.19 -5.03
N THR A 125 -8.07 -7.25 -4.51
CA THR A 125 -8.80 -8.46 -4.09
C THR A 125 -9.79 -8.18 -2.96
N ARG A 126 -9.52 -7.20 -2.10
CA ARG A 126 -10.46 -6.77 -1.04
C ARG A 126 -11.58 -5.89 -1.58
N VAL A 127 -11.29 -5.07 -2.58
CA VAL A 127 -12.32 -4.26 -3.25
C VAL A 127 -13.28 -5.20 -3.95
N PHE A 128 -12.77 -6.10 -4.80
CA PHE A 128 -13.60 -7.04 -5.54
C PHE A 128 -14.40 -7.98 -4.64
N SER A 129 -13.85 -8.46 -3.53
CA SER A 129 -14.61 -9.32 -2.61
C SER A 129 -15.83 -8.65 -1.92
N ARG A 130 -15.96 -7.33 -2.06
CA ARG A 130 -17.06 -6.52 -1.51
C ARG A 130 -17.85 -5.78 -2.59
N TRP A 131 -17.48 -6.00 -3.84
CA TRP A 131 -18.13 -5.39 -4.98
C TRP A 131 -19.23 -6.33 -5.45
N ASP A 132 -20.44 -5.86 -5.49
CA ASP A 132 -21.64 -6.61 -5.86
C ASP A 132 -22.25 -6.14 -7.20
N GLU A 133 -21.67 -5.11 -7.81
CA GLU A 133 -22.12 -4.62 -9.11
C GLU A 133 -21.38 -5.34 -10.25
N PRO A 134 -22.04 -5.61 -11.39
CA PRO A 134 -21.42 -6.25 -12.53
C PRO A 134 -20.31 -5.38 -13.14
N ILE A 135 -19.20 -6.01 -13.52
CA ILE A 135 -18.07 -5.35 -14.18
C ILE A 135 -18.10 -5.65 -15.67
N PHE A 136 -18.35 -4.63 -16.49
CA PHE A 136 -18.41 -4.76 -17.95
C PHE A 136 -17.02 -4.78 -18.61
N LEU A 137 -16.05 -4.13 -17.99
CA LEU A 137 -14.67 -4.05 -18.50
C LEU A 137 -13.69 -3.86 -17.36
N ALA A 138 -12.69 -4.74 -17.29
CA ALA A 138 -11.56 -4.62 -16.38
C ALA A 138 -10.29 -4.29 -17.18
N LEU A 139 -9.69 -3.12 -16.90
CA LEU A 139 -8.39 -2.74 -17.45
C LEU A 139 -7.36 -2.80 -16.31
N ALA A 140 -6.39 -3.70 -16.43
CA ALA A 140 -5.39 -3.91 -15.41
C ALA A 140 -3.96 -3.70 -15.93
N SER A 141 -3.11 -3.14 -15.09
CA SER A 141 -1.66 -3.07 -15.29
C SER A 141 -0.97 -3.75 -14.11
N PRO A 142 -0.96 -5.09 -14.07
CA PRO A 142 -0.40 -5.82 -12.95
C PRO A 142 1.11 -5.63 -12.88
N PRO A 143 1.69 -5.66 -11.66
CA PRO A 143 3.14 -5.58 -11.48
C PRO A 143 3.79 -6.83 -12.08
N TYR A 144 4.52 -6.68 -13.15
CA TYR A 144 5.26 -7.78 -13.81
C TYR A 144 6.61 -8.05 -13.12
N PRO A 145 7.13 -9.29 -13.23
CA PRO A 145 8.40 -9.64 -12.63
C PRO A 145 9.53 -8.87 -13.31
N LEU A 146 10.39 -8.26 -12.52
CA LEU A 146 11.57 -7.54 -13.00
C LEU A 146 12.84 -8.27 -12.58
N ARG A 147 13.88 -8.27 -13.43
CA ARG A 147 15.20 -8.76 -13.07
C ARG A 147 15.76 -8.04 -11.84
N THR A 148 15.48 -6.74 -11.73
CA THR A 148 15.78 -5.94 -10.55
C THR A 148 14.47 -5.46 -9.93
N PRO A 149 14.00 -6.08 -8.85
CA PRO A 149 12.73 -5.72 -8.21
C PRO A 149 12.71 -4.25 -7.80
N ARG A 150 11.57 -3.60 -7.96
CA ARG A 150 11.36 -2.23 -7.49
C ARG A 150 11.04 -2.20 -6.00
N ALA A 151 11.19 -1.03 -5.39
CA ALA A 151 10.99 -0.86 -3.95
C ALA A 151 9.54 -1.14 -3.46
N TYR A 152 8.56 -1.14 -4.35
CA TYR A 152 7.17 -1.46 -4.02
C TYR A 152 6.83 -2.95 -4.19
N GLY A 153 7.82 -3.79 -4.51
CA GLY A 153 7.65 -5.22 -4.71
C GLY A 153 7.15 -5.58 -6.11
N ASN A 154 7.73 -6.64 -6.65
CA ASN A 154 7.23 -7.32 -7.83
C ASN A 154 7.13 -8.79 -7.46
N PRO A 155 6.11 -9.53 -7.93
CA PRO A 155 6.04 -10.96 -7.68
C PRO A 155 7.27 -11.65 -8.29
N PRO A 156 7.82 -12.68 -7.65
CA PRO A 156 8.82 -13.55 -8.26
C PRO A 156 8.27 -14.16 -9.56
N ILE A 157 9.14 -14.44 -10.52
CA ILE A 157 8.73 -15.03 -11.81
C ILE A 157 7.92 -16.32 -11.61
N ALA A 158 8.32 -17.16 -10.65
CA ALA A 158 7.65 -18.42 -10.34
C ALA A 158 6.22 -18.24 -9.78
N GLU A 159 5.90 -17.10 -9.17
CA GLU A 159 4.60 -16.82 -8.55
C GLU A 159 3.76 -15.86 -9.41
N TYR A 160 4.30 -15.40 -10.52
CA TYR A 160 3.65 -14.36 -11.34
C TYR A 160 2.37 -14.83 -12.00
N LEU A 161 2.36 -16.05 -12.51
CA LEU A 161 1.17 -16.63 -13.14
C LEU A 161 0.06 -16.83 -12.11
N ASP A 162 0.38 -17.39 -10.94
CA ASP A 162 -0.60 -17.58 -9.87
C ASP A 162 -1.16 -16.24 -9.38
N PHE A 163 -0.30 -15.21 -9.29
CA PHE A 163 -0.75 -13.87 -8.97
C PHE A 163 -1.71 -13.30 -10.02
N LEU A 164 -1.42 -13.49 -11.32
CA LEU A 164 -2.28 -13.02 -12.40
C LEU A 164 -3.61 -13.77 -12.42
N CYS A 165 -3.57 -15.10 -12.35
CA CYS A 165 -4.78 -15.93 -12.33
C CYS A 165 -5.68 -15.52 -11.17
N HIS A 166 -5.13 -15.37 -9.96
CA HIS A 166 -5.91 -14.95 -8.82
C HIS A 166 -6.56 -13.56 -9.00
N ALA A 167 -5.88 -12.62 -9.67
CA ALA A 167 -6.45 -11.30 -9.94
C ALA A 167 -7.53 -11.35 -11.04
N ILE A 168 -7.36 -12.21 -12.05
CA ILE A 168 -8.31 -12.41 -13.16
C ILE A 168 -9.56 -13.12 -12.65
N ASP A 169 -9.41 -14.26 -11.95
CA ASP A 169 -10.52 -15.04 -11.39
C ASP A 169 -11.47 -14.15 -10.58
N ARG A 170 -10.90 -13.24 -9.76
CA ARG A 170 -11.69 -12.27 -9.00
C ARG A 170 -12.45 -11.28 -9.88
N SER A 171 -11.96 -10.91 -11.04
CA SER A 171 -12.68 -10.04 -11.98
C SER A 171 -13.76 -10.79 -12.75
N GLU A 172 -13.56 -12.10 -13.02
CA GLU A 172 -14.54 -12.96 -13.73
C GLU A 172 -15.74 -13.32 -12.87
N GLU A 173 -15.56 -13.50 -11.55
CA GLU A 173 -16.68 -13.74 -10.61
C GLU A 173 -17.77 -12.67 -10.73
N HIS A 174 -17.42 -11.44 -11.12
CA HIS A 174 -18.35 -10.32 -11.29
C HIS A 174 -18.81 -10.09 -12.73
N THR A 175 -18.28 -10.85 -13.72
CA THR A 175 -18.68 -10.75 -15.14
C THR A 175 -19.55 -11.92 -15.58
N SER A 176 -19.50 -13.06 -14.91
CA SER A 176 -20.17 -14.30 -15.33
C SER A 176 -21.69 -14.25 -15.16
N GLU A 177 -22.25 -13.37 -14.35
CA GLU A 177 -23.71 -13.24 -14.18
C GLU A 177 -24.44 -12.56 -15.37
N LEU A 178 -23.69 -12.04 -16.34
CA LEU A 178 -24.26 -11.41 -17.54
C LEU A 178 -24.51 -12.39 -18.70
N GLN A 179 -24.19 -13.69 -18.54
CA GLN A 179 -24.36 -14.72 -19.58
C GLN A 179 -25.52 -15.68 -19.35
N SER A 180 -26.38 -15.42 -18.37
CA SER A 180 -27.56 -16.26 -18.11
C SER A 180 -28.87 -15.56 -18.48
#